data_4d1d8a2fe127f6625369e62647ed587a
#
_entry.id   4d1d8a2fe127f6625369e62647ed587a
#
_cell.length_a   1.000
_cell.length_b   1.000
_cell.length_c   1.000
_cell.angle_alpha   90.00
_cell.angle_beta   90.00
_cell.angle_gamma   90.00
#
_symmetry.space_group_name_H-M   'P 1'
#
loop_
_entity.id
_entity.type
_entity.pdbx_description
1 polymer ?
#
loop_
_entity_poly.entity_id
_entity_poly.type
_entity_poly.pdbx_seq_one_letter_code
_entity_poly.pdbx_strand_id
1 'polypeptide(L)'
;MKSPYNFVIEPLGSRYNNTKDIDGKSLILNTEIYHHNFVNRLGIVKSVPHVLNNSGIQVGDTVVVHHNVFRRWHDMKGNERNSKCHFDDNTYVVGLDQVFLYNSGKGWKAPEGFCFVQPIKSNDKLSIDIEHETKGIVKYTDGSFSVGELVGFEPFSKYEFVIDGEKLYRVYSKFITVKYEYQGNEETYNPSWAQSS
;
A
#
# COMPACT_ATOMS: atom_id res chain seq x y z
N MET A 1 -14.24 7.21 -19.69
CA MET A 1 -14.61 5.78 -19.51
C MET A 1 -15.34 5.64 -18.18
N LYS A 2 -16.38 4.82 -18.08
CA LYS A 2 -17.09 4.52 -16.83
C LYS A 2 -17.21 3.01 -16.68
N SER A 3 -16.84 2.48 -15.52
CA SER A 3 -16.99 1.05 -15.21
C SER A 3 -18.17 0.86 -14.24
N PRO A 4 -18.98 -0.19 -14.38
CA PRO A 4 -20.08 -0.44 -13.45
C PRO A 4 -19.60 -0.84 -12.05
N TYR A 5 -18.53 -1.62 -11.91
CA TYR A 5 -18.12 -2.25 -10.65
C TYR A 5 -16.69 -1.91 -10.21
N ASN A 6 -15.86 -1.36 -11.09
CA ASN A 6 -14.43 -1.17 -10.82
C ASN A 6 -14.03 0.29 -10.91
N PHE A 7 -12.97 0.64 -10.21
CA PHE A 7 -12.29 1.92 -10.40
C PHE A 7 -11.50 1.91 -11.71
N VAL A 8 -11.41 3.05 -12.34
CA VAL A 8 -10.47 3.31 -13.43
C VAL A 8 -9.38 4.22 -12.88
N ILE A 9 -8.15 3.80 -12.93
CA ILE A 9 -7.00 4.53 -12.39
C ILE A 9 -5.87 4.63 -13.42
N GLU A 10 -5.01 5.61 -13.22
CA GLU A 10 -3.71 5.74 -13.89
C GLU A 10 -2.60 5.74 -12.85
N PRO A 11 -1.40 5.22 -13.13
CA PRO A 11 -0.29 5.33 -12.19
C PRO A 11 0.10 6.79 -11.98
N LEU A 12 0.43 7.15 -10.74
CA LEU A 12 0.98 8.46 -10.40
C LEU A 12 2.48 8.45 -10.78
N GLY A 13 2.81 9.09 -11.91
CA GLY A 13 4.16 9.05 -12.47
C GLY A 13 4.44 7.77 -13.27
N SER A 14 5.66 7.24 -13.18
CA SER A 14 6.04 6.03 -13.90
C SER A 14 5.52 4.76 -13.22
N ARG A 15 5.39 3.67 -13.99
CA ARG A 15 4.94 2.36 -13.45
C ARG A 15 5.96 1.70 -12.52
N TYR A 16 7.24 2.11 -12.63
CA TYR A 16 8.33 1.52 -11.88
C TYR A 16 9.23 2.62 -11.31
N ASN A 17 9.60 2.47 -10.06
CA ASN A 17 10.54 3.35 -9.34
C ASN A 17 11.96 2.75 -9.40
N ASN A 18 12.40 2.37 -10.60
CA ASN A 18 13.67 1.71 -10.84
C ASN A 18 14.71 2.61 -11.54
N THR A 19 14.43 3.91 -11.63
CA THR A 19 15.34 4.92 -12.19
C THR A 19 15.66 5.97 -11.15
N LYS A 20 16.89 6.49 -11.19
CA LYS A 20 17.32 7.63 -10.38
C LYS A 20 17.97 8.67 -11.29
N ASP A 21 17.56 9.91 -11.18
CA ASP A 21 18.21 11.01 -11.87
C ASP A 21 19.40 11.51 -11.06
N ILE A 22 20.57 11.49 -11.69
CA ILE A 22 21.84 12.01 -11.14
C ILE A 22 22.39 12.98 -12.19
N ASP A 23 22.53 14.24 -11.83
CA ASP A 23 23.08 15.32 -12.68
C ASP A 23 22.39 15.42 -14.06
N GLY A 24 21.05 15.26 -14.08
CA GLY A 24 20.25 15.33 -15.31
C GLY A 24 20.35 14.09 -16.21
N LYS A 25 20.96 13.01 -15.73
CA LYS A 25 20.99 11.71 -16.40
C LYS A 25 20.17 10.68 -15.63
N SER A 26 19.21 10.05 -16.30
CA SER A 26 18.44 8.97 -15.72
C SER A 26 19.25 7.69 -15.69
N LEU A 27 19.52 7.16 -14.51
CA LEU A 27 20.20 5.90 -14.28
C LEU A 27 19.18 4.81 -13.91
N ILE A 28 19.21 3.71 -14.65
CA ILE A 28 18.40 2.53 -14.32
C ILE A 28 19.09 1.79 -13.17
N LEU A 29 18.44 1.74 -12.01
CA LEU A 29 18.95 1.07 -10.81
C LEU A 29 18.78 -0.44 -10.88
N ASN A 30 17.70 -0.91 -11.50
CA ASN A 30 17.39 -2.34 -11.62
C ASN A 30 16.56 -2.57 -12.89
N THR A 31 16.90 -3.62 -13.63
CA THR A 31 16.16 -4.06 -14.83
C THR A 31 15.13 -5.14 -14.54
N GLU A 32 15.03 -5.63 -13.30
CA GLU A 32 14.08 -6.65 -12.91
C GLU A 32 12.66 -6.12 -12.80
N ILE A 33 11.87 -6.25 -13.84
CA ILE A 33 10.46 -5.86 -13.85
C ILE A 33 9.58 -6.75 -12.96
N TYR A 34 10.10 -7.89 -12.51
CA TYR A 34 9.36 -8.81 -11.61
C TYR A 34 9.40 -8.40 -10.15
N HIS A 35 10.39 -7.59 -9.76
CA HIS A 35 10.58 -7.28 -8.34
C HIS A 35 9.53 -6.30 -7.86
N HIS A 36 8.64 -6.77 -6.99
CA HIS A 36 7.47 -6.02 -6.53
C HIS A 36 7.81 -4.73 -5.77
N ASN A 37 9.02 -4.60 -5.20
CA ASN A 37 9.46 -3.39 -4.49
C ASN A 37 9.69 -2.20 -5.42
N PHE A 38 9.97 -2.44 -6.71
CA PHE A 38 10.17 -1.37 -7.68
C PHE A 38 8.88 -1.00 -8.43
N VAL A 39 7.81 -1.76 -8.24
CA VAL A 39 6.52 -1.45 -8.84
C VAL A 39 5.90 -0.28 -8.10
N ASN A 40 5.57 0.78 -8.81
CA ASN A 40 4.79 1.88 -8.27
C ASN A 40 3.45 1.36 -7.75
N ARG A 41 3.03 1.82 -6.59
CA ARG A 41 1.75 1.44 -5.97
C ARG A 41 0.79 2.61 -5.86
N LEU A 42 1.19 3.79 -6.35
CA LEU A 42 0.39 5.01 -6.33
C LEU A 42 -0.33 5.20 -7.65
N GLY A 43 -1.62 5.47 -7.58
CA GLY A 43 -2.45 5.78 -8.74
C GLY A 43 -3.36 6.97 -8.50
N ILE A 44 -3.89 7.54 -9.58
CA ILE A 44 -4.90 8.59 -9.55
C ILE A 44 -6.21 8.02 -10.07
N VAL A 45 -7.30 8.21 -9.33
CA VAL A 45 -8.64 7.77 -9.71
C VAL A 45 -9.19 8.65 -10.84
N LYS A 46 -9.47 8.05 -11.99
CA LYS A 46 -10.08 8.71 -13.15
C LYS A 46 -11.59 8.47 -13.26
N SER A 47 -12.06 7.35 -12.73
CA SER A 47 -13.49 7.06 -12.66
C SER A 47 -13.77 6.14 -11.48
N VAL A 48 -14.87 6.40 -10.79
CA VAL A 48 -15.39 5.56 -9.71
C VAL A 48 -16.46 4.61 -10.24
N PRO A 49 -16.67 3.45 -9.61
CA PRO A 49 -17.72 2.52 -9.96
C PRO A 49 -19.09 3.19 -9.88
N HIS A 50 -19.95 2.89 -10.85
CA HIS A 50 -21.32 3.44 -10.84
C HIS A 50 -22.19 2.79 -9.75
N VAL A 51 -21.95 1.52 -9.44
CA VAL A 51 -22.76 0.71 -8.51
C VAL A 51 -22.25 0.80 -7.07
N LEU A 52 -20.94 1.03 -6.85
CA LEU A 52 -20.30 1.05 -5.54
C LEU A 52 -19.95 2.48 -5.09
N ASN A 53 -20.96 3.34 -4.95
CA ASN A 53 -20.73 4.76 -4.65
C ASN A 53 -20.45 5.06 -3.16
N ASN A 54 -20.41 4.04 -2.27
CA ASN A 54 -20.23 4.23 -0.83
C ASN A 54 -18.80 4.03 -0.34
N SER A 55 -17.82 3.88 -1.24
CA SER A 55 -16.42 3.63 -0.85
C SER A 55 -15.71 4.83 -0.22
N GLY A 56 -16.27 6.03 -0.34
CA GLY A 56 -15.62 7.28 0.07
C GLY A 56 -14.56 7.79 -0.91
N ILE A 57 -14.18 6.99 -1.91
CA ILE A 57 -13.19 7.31 -2.93
C ILE A 57 -13.82 8.15 -4.04
N GLN A 58 -13.14 9.21 -4.47
CA GLN A 58 -13.61 10.14 -5.49
C GLN A 58 -12.65 10.22 -6.68
N VAL A 59 -13.16 10.75 -7.79
CA VAL A 59 -12.32 11.07 -8.95
C VAL A 59 -11.30 12.14 -8.57
N GLY A 60 -10.05 11.92 -8.93
CA GLY A 60 -8.93 12.79 -8.57
C GLY A 60 -8.18 12.34 -7.30
N ASP A 61 -8.74 11.44 -6.49
CA ASP A 61 -8.04 10.91 -5.32
C ASP A 61 -6.78 10.16 -5.71
N THR A 62 -5.75 10.29 -4.89
CA THR A 62 -4.59 9.41 -4.95
C THR A 62 -4.89 8.14 -4.19
N VAL A 63 -4.57 6.99 -4.77
CA VAL A 63 -4.81 5.67 -4.17
C VAL A 63 -3.53 4.85 -4.07
N VAL A 64 -3.42 4.05 -3.00
CA VAL A 64 -2.40 3.01 -2.88
C VAL A 64 -3.04 1.68 -3.28
N VAL A 65 -2.42 1.00 -4.24
CA VAL A 65 -2.96 -0.24 -4.80
C VAL A 65 -2.00 -1.42 -4.63
N HIS A 66 -2.51 -2.60 -4.87
CA HIS A 66 -1.69 -3.81 -4.87
C HIS A 66 -0.63 -3.73 -5.99
N HIS A 67 0.61 -4.16 -5.70
CA HIS A 67 1.73 -4.11 -6.67
C HIS A 67 1.43 -4.81 -8.00
N ASN A 68 0.57 -5.85 -8.00
CA ASN A 68 0.19 -6.53 -9.22
C ASN A 68 -0.64 -5.68 -10.20
N VAL A 69 -1.17 -4.54 -9.76
CA VAL A 69 -1.98 -3.66 -10.62
C VAL A 69 -1.12 -3.09 -11.75
N PHE A 70 0.04 -2.53 -11.43
CA PHE A 70 0.93 -1.89 -12.43
C PHE A 70 2.06 -2.81 -12.91
N ARG A 71 2.16 -4.02 -12.35
CA ARG A 71 3.23 -4.96 -12.66
C ARG A 71 3.22 -5.42 -14.12
N ARG A 72 4.43 -5.60 -14.69
CA ARG A 72 4.67 -6.30 -15.95
C ARG A 72 5.37 -7.62 -15.68
N TRP A 73 5.25 -8.56 -16.59
CA TRP A 73 5.90 -9.86 -16.51
C TRP A 73 6.23 -10.38 -17.91
N HIS A 74 7.12 -11.36 -18.03
CA HIS A 74 7.39 -12.02 -19.31
C HIS A 74 6.72 -13.39 -19.33
N ASP A 75 6.11 -13.71 -20.46
CA ASP A 75 5.59 -15.04 -20.71
C ASP A 75 6.72 -16.05 -20.98
N MET A 76 6.37 -17.34 -21.11
CA MET A 76 7.34 -18.40 -21.37
C MET A 76 8.12 -18.24 -22.70
N LYS A 77 7.66 -17.36 -23.60
CA LYS A 77 8.31 -17.02 -24.86
C LYS A 77 9.17 -15.75 -24.76
N GLY A 78 9.28 -15.15 -23.58
CA GLY A 78 10.02 -13.91 -23.34
C GLY A 78 9.28 -12.64 -23.75
N ASN A 79 8.01 -12.72 -24.14
CA ASN A 79 7.24 -11.52 -24.48
C ASN A 79 6.76 -10.81 -23.22
N GLU A 80 6.93 -9.49 -23.16
CA GLU A 80 6.40 -8.68 -22.07
C GLU A 80 4.87 -8.66 -22.07
N ARG A 81 4.27 -8.84 -20.90
CA ARG A 81 2.84 -8.86 -20.66
C ARG A 81 2.48 -7.87 -19.56
N ASN A 82 1.37 -7.22 -19.73
CA ASN A 82 0.76 -6.38 -18.71
C ASN A 82 -0.03 -7.21 -17.68
N SER A 83 -0.34 -6.57 -16.54
CA SER A 83 -1.23 -7.16 -15.54
C SER A 83 -2.64 -7.38 -16.08
N LYS A 84 -3.43 -8.18 -15.38
CA LYS A 84 -4.86 -8.38 -15.69
C LYS A 84 -5.70 -7.10 -15.51
N CYS A 85 -5.19 -6.13 -14.76
CA CYS A 85 -5.85 -4.85 -14.52
C CYS A 85 -5.63 -3.86 -15.67
N HIS A 86 -4.61 -4.07 -16.50
CA HIS A 86 -4.32 -3.19 -17.63
C HIS A 86 -5.44 -3.26 -18.67
N PHE A 87 -5.96 -2.12 -19.04
CA PHE A 87 -7.04 -2.01 -20.02
C PHE A 87 -6.54 -1.42 -21.34
N ASP A 88 -5.96 -0.23 -21.29
CA ASP A 88 -5.49 0.49 -22.47
C ASP A 88 -4.42 1.53 -22.06
N ASP A 89 -3.41 1.77 -22.93
CA ASP A 89 -2.30 2.69 -22.70
C ASP A 89 -1.79 2.68 -21.25
N ASN A 90 -2.15 3.70 -20.47
CA ASN A 90 -1.79 3.86 -19.07
C ASN A 90 -2.99 3.68 -18.12
N THR A 91 -4.06 3.07 -18.61
CA THR A 91 -5.34 2.92 -17.91
C THR A 91 -5.47 1.51 -17.30
N TYR A 92 -5.90 1.45 -16.06
CA TYR A 92 -6.06 0.23 -15.28
C TYR A 92 -7.45 0.17 -14.65
N VAL A 93 -8.06 -1.02 -14.71
CA VAL A 93 -9.36 -1.31 -14.11
C VAL A 93 -9.14 -2.14 -12.85
N VAL A 94 -9.56 -1.61 -11.69
CA VAL A 94 -9.16 -2.12 -10.36
C VAL A 94 -10.38 -2.31 -9.48
N GLY A 95 -10.50 -3.48 -8.85
CA GLY A 95 -11.51 -3.75 -7.83
C GLY A 95 -11.23 -3.02 -6.52
N LEU A 96 -12.26 -2.83 -5.70
CA LEU A 96 -12.10 -2.20 -4.37
C LEU A 96 -11.16 -3.00 -3.46
N ASP A 97 -11.14 -4.32 -3.59
CA ASP A 97 -10.26 -5.24 -2.86
C ASP A 97 -8.77 -5.04 -3.14
N GLN A 98 -8.43 -4.34 -4.22
CA GLN A 98 -7.07 -4.01 -4.62
C GLN A 98 -6.66 -2.56 -4.28
N VAL A 99 -7.58 -1.75 -3.77
CA VAL A 99 -7.34 -0.38 -3.30
C VAL A 99 -7.19 -0.42 -1.78
N PHE A 100 -6.05 -0.05 -1.26
CA PHE A 100 -5.71 -0.23 0.16
C PHE A 100 -5.76 1.07 0.96
N LEU A 101 -5.42 2.20 0.33
CA LEU A 101 -5.55 3.56 0.88
C LEU A 101 -6.02 4.52 -0.20
N TYR A 102 -6.65 5.60 0.23
CA TYR A 102 -6.99 6.73 -0.63
C TYR A 102 -6.79 8.04 0.09
N ASN A 103 -6.48 9.10 -0.66
CA ASN A 103 -6.24 10.44 -0.14
C ASN A 103 -6.92 11.48 -1.05
N SER A 104 -7.90 12.17 -0.46
CA SER A 104 -8.65 13.28 -1.10
C SER A 104 -8.08 14.65 -0.72
N GLY A 105 -6.78 14.75 -0.41
CA GLY A 105 -6.13 15.99 0.03
C GLY A 105 -6.27 16.30 1.53
N LYS A 106 -6.92 15.42 2.30
CA LYS A 106 -7.12 15.55 3.77
C LYS A 106 -6.36 14.49 4.59
N GLY A 107 -5.41 13.81 3.97
CA GLY A 107 -4.69 12.68 4.55
C GLY A 107 -5.24 11.32 4.10
N TRP A 108 -4.45 10.30 4.37
CA TRP A 108 -4.77 8.93 3.98
C TRP A 108 -5.91 8.33 4.81
N LYS A 109 -6.75 7.54 4.16
CA LYS A 109 -7.81 6.74 4.76
C LYS A 109 -7.80 5.35 4.17
N ALA A 110 -8.13 4.34 4.96
CA ALA A 110 -8.32 2.98 4.48
C ALA A 110 -9.78 2.77 4.05
N PRO A 111 -10.04 2.11 2.93
CA PRO A 111 -11.37 1.61 2.61
C PRO A 111 -11.78 0.47 3.54
N GLU A 112 -13.07 0.14 3.54
CA GLU A 112 -13.64 -0.92 4.37
C GLU A 112 -12.86 -2.24 4.26
N GLY A 113 -12.58 -2.87 5.40
CA GLY A 113 -11.86 -4.13 5.54
C GLY A 113 -10.34 -4.01 5.69
N PHE A 114 -9.77 -2.79 5.62
CA PHE A 114 -8.33 -2.59 5.73
C PHE A 114 -7.95 -1.71 6.90
N CYS A 115 -6.83 -2.08 7.54
CA CYS A 115 -6.19 -1.30 8.58
C CYS A 115 -4.69 -1.23 8.31
N PHE A 116 -4.09 -0.07 8.53
CA PHE A 116 -2.64 0.13 8.45
C PHE A 116 -2.09 0.37 9.83
N VAL A 117 -1.12 -0.42 10.22
CA VAL A 117 -0.47 -0.35 11.52
C VAL A 117 1.00 0.00 11.36
N GLN A 118 1.49 0.86 12.24
CA GLN A 118 2.89 1.18 12.36
C GLN A 118 3.54 0.14 13.26
N PRO A 119 4.65 -0.51 12.87
CA PRO A 119 5.34 -1.46 13.73
C PRO A 119 5.88 -0.78 14.98
N ILE A 120 5.99 -1.54 16.05
CA ILE A 120 6.63 -1.13 17.31
C ILE A 120 7.93 -1.90 17.49
N LYS A 121 8.87 -1.34 18.25
CA LYS A 121 10.11 -2.01 18.60
C LYS A 121 9.83 -3.24 19.46
N SER A 122 10.60 -4.29 19.24
CA SER A 122 10.60 -5.47 20.12
C SER A 122 11.30 -5.12 21.43
N ASN A 123 10.66 -5.45 22.54
CA ASN A 123 11.26 -5.33 23.88
C ASN A 123 12.03 -6.59 24.28
N ASP A 124 12.01 -7.61 23.45
CA ASP A 124 12.74 -8.88 23.71
C ASP A 124 14.22 -8.69 23.35
N LYS A 125 15.07 -8.61 24.39
CA LYS A 125 16.53 -8.44 24.27
C LYS A 125 17.22 -9.68 23.65
N LEU A 126 16.53 -10.80 23.57
CA LEU A 126 17.03 -12.05 22.97
C LEU A 126 16.56 -12.21 21.53
N SER A 127 15.62 -11.42 21.08
CA SER A 127 15.13 -11.45 19.69
C SER A 127 16.14 -10.77 18.76
N ILE A 128 16.39 -11.42 17.63
CA ILE A 128 17.13 -10.82 16.50
C ILE A 128 16.26 -9.76 15.81
N ASP A 129 14.94 -9.85 15.96
CA ASP A 129 13.99 -8.95 15.33
C ASP A 129 13.92 -7.62 16.08
N ILE A 130 14.17 -6.54 15.33
CA ILE A 130 14.12 -5.16 15.83
C ILE A 130 12.67 -4.72 16.08
N GLU A 131 11.72 -5.31 15.36
CA GLU A 131 10.29 -5.00 15.45
C GLU A 131 9.47 -6.16 16.03
N HIS A 132 8.36 -5.82 16.67
CA HIS A 132 7.43 -6.82 17.17
C HIS A 132 6.67 -7.47 16.00
N GLU A 133 6.61 -8.81 15.96
CA GLU A 133 6.08 -9.57 14.82
C GLU A 133 4.58 -9.32 14.58
N THR A 134 3.78 -9.27 15.64
CA THR A 134 2.31 -9.31 15.60
C THR A 134 1.63 -8.13 16.30
N LYS A 135 2.37 -7.06 16.64
CA LYS A 135 1.79 -5.88 17.29
C LYS A 135 2.16 -4.61 16.52
N GLY A 136 1.27 -3.63 16.59
CA GLY A 136 1.52 -2.31 16.02
C GLY A 136 0.48 -1.29 16.44
N ILE A 137 0.74 -0.04 16.12
CA ILE A 137 -0.14 1.08 16.42
C ILE A 137 -0.93 1.44 15.17
N VAL A 138 -2.25 1.54 15.28
CA VAL A 138 -3.14 1.89 14.15
C VAL A 138 -2.81 3.28 13.65
N LYS A 139 -2.48 3.39 12.36
CA LYS A 139 -2.19 4.65 11.67
C LYS A 139 -3.32 5.09 10.77
N TYR A 140 -3.83 4.18 9.92
CA TYR A 140 -4.97 4.40 9.03
C TYR A 140 -5.96 3.25 9.17
N THR A 141 -7.24 3.56 9.14
CA THR A 141 -8.31 2.61 9.45
C THR A 141 -9.54 2.85 8.59
N ASP A 142 -10.34 1.81 8.45
CA ASP A 142 -11.69 1.84 7.87
C ASP A 142 -12.77 2.33 8.87
N GLY A 143 -12.37 2.70 10.09
CA GLY A 143 -13.27 3.09 11.17
C GLY A 143 -13.56 1.98 12.19
N SER A 144 -13.09 0.75 11.96
CA SER A 144 -13.24 -0.37 12.92
C SER A 144 -12.40 -0.19 14.19
N PHE A 145 -11.31 0.56 14.08
CA PHE A 145 -10.38 0.87 15.16
C PHE A 145 -10.08 2.37 15.18
N SER A 146 -9.68 2.89 16.33
CA SER A 146 -9.25 4.29 16.44
C SER A 146 -7.77 4.44 16.08
N VAL A 147 -7.41 5.55 15.45
CA VAL A 147 -6.00 5.88 15.20
C VAL A 147 -5.27 6.02 16.54
N GLY A 148 -4.08 5.45 16.64
CA GLY A 148 -3.27 5.44 17.86
C GLY A 148 -3.53 4.24 18.77
N GLU A 149 -4.49 3.37 18.49
CA GLU A 149 -4.71 2.16 19.29
C GLU A 149 -3.58 1.14 19.06
N LEU A 150 -3.14 0.50 20.16
CA LEU A 150 -2.21 -0.62 20.12
C LEU A 150 -3.00 -1.91 19.87
N VAL A 151 -2.70 -2.58 18.77
CA VAL A 151 -3.41 -3.78 18.34
C VAL A 151 -2.48 -4.96 18.11
N GLY A 152 -3.03 -6.15 18.30
CA GLY A 152 -2.40 -7.41 17.91
C GLY A 152 -3.15 -8.03 16.74
N PHE A 153 -2.41 -8.61 15.80
CA PHE A 153 -2.95 -9.21 14.60
C PHE A 153 -2.36 -10.61 14.36
N GLU A 154 -3.05 -11.40 13.56
CA GLU A 154 -2.63 -12.77 13.25
C GLU A 154 -1.24 -12.81 12.59
N PRO A 155 -0.38 -13.79 12.95
CA PRO A 155 0.89 -14.03 12.25
C PRO A 155 0.67 -14.15 10.74
N PHE A 156 1.62 -13.66 9.94
CA PHE A 156 1.59 -13.70 8.46
C PHE A 156 0.44 -12.95 7.78
N SER A 157 -0.38 -12.20 8.53
CA SER A 157 -1.48 -11.40 7.97
C SER A 157 -1.04 -10.01 7.50
N LYS A 158 0.18 -9.60 7.84
CA LYS A 158 0.75 -8.28 7.53
C LYS A 158 1.38 -8.23 6.13
N TYR A 159 1.21 -7.11 5.45
CA TYR A 159 1.86 -6.82 4.18
C TYR A 159 2.50 -5.44 4.23
N GLU A 160 3.81 -5.38 3.92
CA GLU A 160 4.63 -4.17 4.08
C GLU A 160 4.36 -3.12 3.00
N PHE A 161 4.27 -1.87 3.45
CA PHE A 161 4.23 -0.67 2.63
C PHE A 161 5.14 0.41 3.21
N VAL A 162 5.60 1.31 2.34
CA VAL A 162 6.16 2.59 2.73
C VAL A 162 5.23 3.67 2.20
N ILE A 163 4.69 4.48 3.11
CA ILE A 163 3.78 5.58 2.80
C ILE A 163 4.32 6.83 3.47
N ASP A 164 4.59 7.86 2.68
CA ASP A 164 5.11 9.15 3.16
C ASP A 164 6.38 9.00 4.05
N GLY A 165 7.30 8.08 3.67
CA GLY A 165 8.52 7.83 4.42
C GLY A 165 8.34 7.02 5.71
N GLU A 166 7.16 6.45 5.94
CA GLU A 166 6.89 5.60 7.09
C GLU A 166 6.65 4.14 6.66
N LYS A 167 7.33 3.21 7.35
CA LYS A 167 7.07 1.78 7.21
C LYS A 167 5.76 1.44 7.91
N LEU A 168 4.82 0.87 7.16
CA LEU A 168 3.51 0.47 7.65
C LEU A 168 3.18 -0.97 7.20
N TYR A 169 2.36 -1.64 7.98
CA TYR A 169 1.79 -2.92 7.60
C TYR A 169 0.31 -2.78 7.31
N ARG A 170 -0.10 -3.16 6.09
CA ARG A 170 -1.50 -3.39 5.80
C ARG A 170 -1.93 -4.71 6.41
N VAL A 171 -2.99 -4.67 7.20
CA VAL A 171 -3.66 -5.82 7.82
C VAL A 171 -5.14 -5.75 7.44
N TYR A 172 -5.78 -6.89 7.20
CA TYR A 172 -7.23 -6.90 7.13
C TYR A 172 -7.81 -6.65 8.52
N SER A 173 -8.81 -5.76 8.63
CA SER A 173 -9.44 -5.42 9.92
C SER A 173 -9.92 -6.66 10.69
N LYS A 174 -10.41 -7.70 10.00
CA LYS A 174 -10.84 -8.99 10.58
C LYS A 174 -9.72 -9.84 11.18
N PHE A 175 -8.45 -9.58 10.82
CA PHE A 175 -7.28 -10.29 11.38
C PHE A 175 -6.65 -9.56 12.56
N ILE A 176 -7.20 -8.42 12.95
CA ILE A 176 -6.85 -7.78 14.21
C ILE A 176 -7.65 -8.50 15.31
N THR A 177 -6.94 -9.24 16.16
CA THR A 177 -7.54 -10.18 17.12
C THR A 177 -7.58 -9.63 18.54
N VAL A 178 -6.67 -8.71 18.86
CA VAL A 178 -6.52 -8.18 20.23
C VAL A 178 -6.32 -6.66 20.17
N LYS A 179 -6.94 -5.98 21.12
CA LYS A 179 -6.70 -4.58 21.44
C LYS A 179 -6.02 -4.52 22.79
N TYR A 180 -4.89 -3.86 22.86
CA TYR A 180 -4.13 -3.68 24.10
C TYR A 180 -4.41 -2.31 24.71
N GLU A 181 -4.34 -2.23 26.03
CA GLU A 181 -4.23 -0.93 26.69
C GLU A 181 -2.85 -0.34 26.39
N TYR A 182 -2.84 0.85 25.80
CA TYR A 182 -1.61 1.57 25.48
C TYR A 182 -0.99 2.08 26.79
N GLN A 183 0.23 1.60 27.10
CA GLN A 183 0.92 1.95 28.35
C GLN A 183 1.87 3.16 28.19
N GLY A 184 2.01 3.67 26.98
CA GLY A 184 2.81 4.87 26.69
C GLY A 184 4.32 4.63 26.58
N ASN A 185 4.76 3.37 26.65
CA ASN A 185 6.17 2.97 26.55
C ASN A 185 6.51 2.20 25.25
N GLU A 186 5.54 2.03 24.39
CA GLU A 186 5.74 1.40 23.09
C GLU A 186 6.35 2.39 22.10
N GLU A 187 7.60 2.13 21.71
CA GLU A 187 8.27 2.92 20.69
C GLU A 187 7.92 2.41 19.29
N THR A 188 7.49 3.32 18.42
CA THR A 188 7.31 3.01 17.01
C THR A 188 8.64 2.71 16.34
N TYR A 189 8.63 1.77 15.39
CA TYR A 189 9.78 1.43 14.58
C TYR A 189 9.62 1.95 13.16
N ASN A 190 10.54 2.82 12.73
CA ASN A 190 10.64 3.25 11.34
C ASN A 190 12.10 3.18 10.89
N PRO A 191 12.45 2.24 10.01
CA PRO A 191 13.83 2.06 9.57
C PRO A 191 14.28 3.21 8.67
N SER A 192 15.59 3.51 8.69
CA SER A 192 16.16 4.63 7.91
C SER A 192 15.93 4.51 6.40
N TRP A 193 15.90 3.30 5.85
CA TRP A 193 15.64 3.07 4.43
C TRP A 193 14.21 3.47 4.02
N ALA A 194 13.22 3.39 4.92
CA ALA A 194 11.85 3.82 4.64
C ALA A 194 11.74 5.36 4.57
N GLN A 195 12.58 6.08 5.33
CA GLN A 195 12.57 7.55 5.37
C GLN A 195 13.14 8.20 4.10
N SER A 196 13.87 7.43 3.30
CA SER A 196 14.51 7.89 2.05
C SER A 196 13.74 7.48 0.78
N SER A 197 12.54 6.95 0.95
CA SER A 197 11.69 6.40 -0.15
C SER A 197 10.65 7.41 -0.60
#